data_891c6c6be0c900181831162a6d0ac910
#
_entry.id   891c6c6be0c900181831162a6d0ac910
#
_cell.length_a   1.000
_cell.length_b   1.000
_cell.length_c   1.000
_cell.angle_alpha   90.00
_cell.angle_beta   90.00
_cell.angle_gamma   90.00
#
_symmetry.space_group_name_H-M   'P 1'
#
loop_
_entity.id
_entity.type
_entity.pdbx_description
1 polymer ?
#
loop_
_entity_poly.entity_id
_entity_poly.type
_entity_poly.pdbx_seq_one_letter_code
_entity_poly.pdbx_strand_id
1 'polypeptide(L)'
;NAEKYNNSMILPANESWNIRDKHMVSTLDRLMNFHGKKSKCIVWAHNSHTGDARATDMTNGGLINAGQLITEKYSQEGVVSVGFGSYRGDVIAGRKWNDQMRKTKVPPAREGSWEHLLQSSGGNKNKLILSDNPDFRKEFNDYYGHRAIGVVYNPEYEKSGNYVPTIIPMRYDAFIFLSETTSLHPLHLKPDGHQMPATYPFGF
;
A
#
# COMPACT_ATOMS: atom_id res chain seq x y z
N ASN A 1 -11.56 -16.60 12.75
CA ASN A 1 -10.49 -15.72 12.24
C ASN A 1 -10.42 -14.38 12.98
N ALA A 2 -11.55 -13.71 13.30
CA ALA A 2 -11.57 -12.51 14.15
C ALA A 2 -10.99 -12.78 15.54
N GLU A 3 -11.32 -13.94 16.13
CA GLU A 3 -10.77 -14.37 17.40
C GLU A 3 -9.25 -14.57 17.33
N LYS A 4 -8.74 -15.21 16.26
CA LYS A 4 -7.28 -15.35 16.04
C LYS A 4 -6.61 -14.01 15.88
N TYR A 5 -7.24 -13.07 15.17
CA TYR A 5 -6.73 -11.71 15.02
C TYR A 5 -6.70 -10.97 16.36
N ASN A 6 -7.80 -10.98 17.12
CA ASN A 6 -7.86 -10.34 18.43
C ASN A 6 -6.81 -10.95 19.40
N ASN A 7 -6.64 -12.26 19.40
CA ASN A 7 -5.60 -12.91 20.18
C ASN A 7 -4.19 -12.56 19.69
N SER A 8 -4.01 -12.28 18.39
CA SER A 8 -2.72 -11.88 17.84
C SER A 8 -2.31 -10.45 18.18
N MET A 9 -3.21 -9.61 18.65
CA MET A 9 -2.87 -8.24 19.08
C MET A 9 -1.95 -8.22 20.33
N ILE A 10 -1.86 -9.32 21.04
CA ILE A 10 -0.91 -9.53 22.14
C ILE A 10 0.39 -10.22 21.68
N LEU A 11 0.46 -10.65 20.41
CA LEU A 11 1.63 -11.26 19.80
C LEU A 11 2.53 -10.20 19.15
N PRO A 12 3.75 -10.56 18.73
CA PRO A 12 4.61 -9.68 17.95
C PRO A 12 3.89 -9.11 16.72
N ALA A 13 4.15 -7.86 16.39
CA ALA A 13 3.47 -7.13 15.30
C ALA A 13 3.47 -7.89 13.95
N ASN A 14 4.54 -8.64 13.67
CA ASN A 14 4.66 -9.44 12.45
C ASN A 14 3.62 -10.57 12.36
N GLU A 15 3.32 -11.22 13.47
CA GLU A 15 2.32 -12.30 13.49
C GLU A 15 0.91 -11.76 13.27
N SER A 16 0.56 -10.65 13.93
CA SER A 16 -0.75 -10.04 13.76
C SER A 16 -0.97 -9.54 12.31
N TRP A 17 0.07 -8.98 11.69
CA TRP A 17 0.07 -8.62 10.29
C TRP A 17 -0.20 -9.82 9.37
N ASN A 18 0.60 -10.86 9.51
CA ASN A 18 0.49 -12.06 8.68
C ASN A 18 -0.87 -12.76 8.82
N ILE A 19 -1.44 -12.81 10.03
CA ILE A 19 -2.77 -13.38 10.27
C ILE A 19 -3.84 -12.57 9.54
N ARG A 20 -3.77 -11.24 9.58
CA ARG A 20 -4.71 -10.35 8.91
C ARG A 20 -4.65 -10.51 7.39
N ASP A 21 -3.47 -10.48 6.80
CA ASP A 21 -3.32 -10.60 5.36
C ASP A 21 -3.72 -11.98 4.84
N LYS A 22 -3.38 -13.05 5.55
CA LYS A 22 -3.92 -14.40 5.27
C LYS A 22 -5.43 -14.46 5.34
N HIS A 23 -6.04 -13.73 6.28
CA HIS A 23 -7.50 -13.67 6.39
C HIS A 23 -8.14 -12.93 5.22
N MET A 24 -7.55 -11.82 4.76
CA MET A 24 -8.02 -11.11 3.57
C MET A 24 -8.04 -12.03 2.34
N VAL A 25 -6.97 -12.80 2.11
CA VAL A 25 -6.91 -13.76 1.00
C VAL A 25 -7.91 -14.91 1.17
N SER A 26 -8.04 -15.46 2.37
CA SER A 26 -9.07 -16.49 2.66
C SER A 26 -10.50 -15.99 2.41
N THR A 27 -10.74 -14.70 2.64
CA THR A 27 -12.03 -14.07 2.34
C THR A 27 -12.23 -13.91 0.84
N LEU A 28 -11.20 -13.46 0.12
CA LEU A 28 -11.20 -13.41 -1.35
C LEU A 28 -11.51 -14.79 -1.95
N ASP A 29 -10.85 -15.85 -1.47
CA ASP A 29 -11.09 -17.23 -1.92
C ASP A 29 -12.58 -17.64 -1.80
N ARG A 30 -13.19 -17.32 -0.67
CA ARG A 30 -14.60 -17.63 -0.44
C ARG A 30 -15.52 -16.87 -1.39
N LEU A 31 -15.21 -15.58 -1.63
CA LEU A 31 -15.98 -14.76 -2.58
C LEU A 31 -15.83 -15.28 -4.00
N MET A 32 -14.62 -15.59 -4.44
CA MET A 32 -14.37 -16.15 -5.77
C MET A 32 -15.09 -17.51 -5.96
N ASN A 33 -15.03 -18.37 -4.96
CA ASN A 33 -15.74 -19.65 -4.99
C ASN A 33 -17.26 -19.48 -5.03
N PHE A 34 -17.80 -18.54 -4.25
CA PHE A 34 -19.23 -18.24 -4.22
C PHE A 34 -19.75 -17.70 -5.55
N HIS A 35 -19.00 -16.79 -6.18
CA HIS A 35 -19.39 -16.21 -7.47
C HIS A 35 -19.04 -17.08 -8.69
N GLY A 36 -18.20 -18.10 -8.49
CA GLY A 36 -17.88 -19.12 -9.50
C GLY A 36 -16.70 -18.74 -10.41
N LYS A 37 -16.28 -19.70 -11.25
CA LYS A 37 -15.05 -19.68 -12.05
C LYS A 37 -14.89 -18.53 -13.06
N LYS A 38 -15.98 -17.85 -13.43
CA LYS A 38 -15.95 -16.71 -14.37
C LYS A 38 -15.90 -15.35 -13.66
N SER A 39 -15.93 -15.35 -12.32
CA SER A 39 -15.88 -14.11 -11.56
C SER A 39 -14.52 -13.43 -11.68
N LYS A 40 -14.54 -12.10 -11.61
CA LYS A 40 -13.37 -11.24 -11.51
C LYS A 40 -13.50 -10.42 -10.23
N CYS A 41 -12.37 -10.11 -9.60
CA CYS A 41 -12.34 -9.34 -8.37
C CYS A 41 -11.34 -8.20 -8.48
N ILE A 42 -11.65 -7.07 -7.87
CA ILE A 42 -10.73 -5.98 -7.64
C ILE A 42 -10.48 -5.91 -6.12
N VAL A 43 -9.22 -6.10 -5.71
CA VAL A 43 -8.81 -5.92 -4.32
C VAL A 43 -8.28 -4.50 -4.18
N TRP A 44 -9.02 -3.66 -3.45
CA TRP A 44 -8.63 -2.28 -3.19
C TRP A 44 -8.11 -2.15 -1.77
N ALA A 45 -6.81 -1.96 -1.63
CA ALA A 45 -6.15 -1.80 -0.35
C ALA A 45 -4.90 -0.91 -0.48
N HIS A 46 -4.28 -0.59 0.65
CA HIS A 46 -3.02 0.15 0.66
C HIS A 46 -1.90 -0.66 -0.03
N ASN A 47 -0.94 0.03 -0.64
CA ASN A 47 0.22 -0.58 -1.34
C ASN A 47 0.97 -1.64 -0.51
N SER A 48 1.01 -1.48 0.82
CA SER A 48 1.65 -2.46 1.70
C SER A 48 0.94 -3.82 1.73
N HIS A 49 -0.34 -3.86 1.33
CA HIS A 49 -1.14 -5.09 1.25
C HIS A 49 -1.23 -5.64 -0.18
N THR A 50 -1.23 -4.78 -1.22
CA THR A 50 -1.50 -5.19 -2.61
C THR A 50 -0.25 -5.41 -3.46
N GLY A 51 0.86 -4.74 -3.17
CA GLY A 51 2.12 -4.98 -3.86
C GLY A 51 2.81 -6.26 -3.36
N ASP A 52 3.56 -6.94 -4.21
CA ASP A 52 4.27 -8.16 -3.83
C ASP A 52 5.33 -7.88 -2.74
N ALA A 53 5.17 -8.49 -1.57
CA ALA A 53 6.09 -8.31 -0.44
C ALA A 53 7.50 -8.82 -0.73
N ARG A 54 7.65 -9.79 -1.64
CA ARG A 54 8.95 -10.38 -2.02
C ARG A 54 9.87 -9.37 -2.72
N ALA A 55 9.31 -8.32 -3.30
CA ALA A 55 10.04 -7.22 -3.90
C ALA A 55 10.35 -6.09 -2.91
N THR A 56 10.32 -6.36 -1.60
CA THR A 56 10.58 -5.42 -0.51
C THR A 56 11.41 -6.07 0.58
N ASP A 57 11.87 -5.26 1.54
CA ASP A 57 12.55 -5.76 2.74
C ASP A 57 11.59 -6.37 3.79
N MET A 58 10.28 -6.34 3.56
CA MET A 58 9.28 -6.93 4.48
C MET A 58 9.56 -8.41 4.76
N THR A 59 10.03 -9.15 3.76
CA THR A 59 10.37 -10.58 3.88
C THR A 59 11.53 -10.84 4.84
N ASN A 60 12.45 -9.89 5.01
CA ASN A 60 13.55 -10.01 5.98
C ASN A 60 13.03 -10.07 7.43
N GLY A 61 11.87 -9.46 7.69
CA GLY A 61 11.16 -9.54 8.97
C GLY A 61 10.15 -10.70 9.06
N GLY A 62 10.11 -11.60 8.07
CA GLY A 62 9.12 -12.69 8.03
C GLY A 62 7.69 -12.20 7.72
N LEU A 63 7.54 -10.98 7.21
CA LEU A 63 6.25 -10.43 6.80
C LEU A 63 5.87 -10.93 5.41
N ILE A 64 4.61 -11.28 5.27
CA ILE A 64 3.94 -11.59 4.00
C ILE A 64 2.76 -10.63 3.85
N ASN A 65 2.25 -10.47 2.63
CA ASN A 65 1.05 -9.68 2.42
C ASN A 65 0.08 -10.31 1.43
N ALA A 66 -1.11 -9.70 1.32
CA ALA A 66 -2.15 -10.20 0.43
C ALA A 66 -1.72 -10.23 -1.04
N GLY A 67 -0.99 -9.21 -1.52
CA GLY A 67 -0.48 -9.13 -2.89
C GLY A 67 0.42 -10.31 -3.24
N GLN A 68 1.40 -10.63 -2.39
CA GLN A 68 2.24 -11.82 -2.55
C GLN A 68 1.39 -13.10 -2.62
N LEU A 69 0.51 -13.31 -1.63
CA LEU A 69 -0.29 -14.54 -1.54
C LEU A 69 -1.28 -14.69 -2.71
N ILE A 70 -1.86 -13.60 -3.19
CA ILE A 70 -2.73 -13.57 -4.37
C ILE A 70 -1.92 -13.92 -5.62
N THR A 71 -0.76 -13.32 -5.79
CA THR A 71 0.13 -13.62 -6.94
C THR A 71 0.56 -15.07 -6.95
N GLU A 72 0.98 -15.62 -5.80
CA GLU A 72 1.35 -17.03 -5.68
C GLU A 72 0.20 -17.98 -6.01
N LYS A 73 -1.02 -17.63 -5.60
CA LYS A 73 -2.17 -18.52 -5.75
C LYS A 73 -2.85 -18.41 -7.12
N TYR A 74 -2.99 -17.22 -7.65
CA TYR A 74 -3.83 -16.92 -8.82
C TYR A 74 -3.05 -16.51 -10.07
N SER A 75 -1.72 -16.72 -10.11
CA SER A 75 -0.89 -16.37 -11.26
C SER A 75 -1.37 -16.99 -12.57
N GLN A 76 -1.91 -18.20 -12.54
CA GLN A 76 -2.41 -18.91 -13.71
C GLN A 76 -3.73 -18.33 -14.25
N GLU A 77 -4.54 -17.72 -13.40
CA GLU A 77 -5.82 -17.10 -13.74
C GLU A 77 -5.64 -15.64 -14.20
N GLY A 78 -4.46 -15.09 -14.02
CA GLY A 78 -4.09 -13.72 -14.34
C GLY A 78 -4.34 -12.75 -13.18
N VAL A 79 -3.26 -12.26 -12.61
CA VAL A 79 -3.24 -11.20 -11.57
C VAL A 79 -2.59 -9.97 -12.15
N VAL A 80 -3.18 -8.80 -11.92
CA VAL A 80 -2.58 -7.52 -12.25
C VAL A 80 -2.49 -6.69 -10.98
N SER A 81 -1.28 -6.36 -10.57
CA SER A 81 -0.99 -5.53 -9.40
C SER A 81 -0.70 -4.09 -9.82
N VAL A 82 -1.44 -3.14 -9.25
CA VAL A 82 -1.27 -1.70 -9.53
C VAL A 82 -0.86 -0.97 -8.26
N GLY A 83 0.30 -0.34 -8.28
CA GLY A 83 0.80 0.49 -7.19
C GLY A 83 0.57 1.98 -7.42
N PHE A 84 0.60 2.74 -6.33
CA PHE A 84 0.47 4.20 -6.36
C PHE A 84 1.62 4.86 -5.60
N GLY A 85 2.10 5.99 -6.10
CA GLY A 85 3.05 6.84 -5.41
C GLY A 85 2.79 8.30 -5.66
N SER A 86 3.21 9.17 -4.73
CA SER A 86 3.05 10.61 -4.87
C SER A 86 4.30 11.37 -4.42
N TYR A 87 4.63 12.45 -5.15
CA TYR A 87 5.81 13.25 -4.84
C TYR A 87 5.57 14.19 -3.67
N ARG A 88 4.43 14.88 -3.64
CA ARG A 88 4.03 15.81 -2.57
C ARG A 88 2.53 15.99 -2.54
N GLY A 89 2.03 16.72 -1.55
CA GLY A 89 0.63 17.10 -1.48
C GLY A 89 0.07 17.14 -0.06
N ASP A 90 -1.13 16.65 0.11
CA ASP A 90 -1.79 16.56 1.41
C ASP A 90 -2.43 15.17 1.57
N VAL A 91 -2.51 14.70 2.83
CA VAL A 91 -3.24 13.50 3.23
C VAL A 91 -4.12 13.78 4.43
N ILE A 92 -5.11 12.93 4.68
CA ILE A 92 -5.82 12.88 5.97
C ILE A 92 -5.23 11.73 6.78
N ALA A 93 -4.66 12.03 7.94
CA ALA A 93 -4.07 11.05 8.83
C ALA A 93 -4.10 11.53 10.30
N GLY A 94 -4.05 10.61 11.24
CA GLY A 94 -3.76 10.90 12.64
C GLY A 94 -2.24 10.99 12.87
N ARG A 95 -1.82 11.68 13.93
CA ARG A 95 -0.39 11.68 14.33
C ARG A 95 0.02 10.40 15.07
N LYS A 96 -0.95 9.74 15.68
CA LYS A 96 -0.80 8.46 16.36
C LYS A 96 -2.09 7.65 16.21
N TRP A 97 -2.04 6.40 16.58
CA TRP A 97 -3.22 5.54 16.57
C TRP A 97 -4.34 6.11 17.48
N ASN A 98 -5.57 6.11 17.00
CA ASN A 98 -6.74 6.71 17.64
C ASN A 98 -6.68 8.24 17.81
N ASP A 99 -5.80 8.93 17.10
CA ASP A 99 -5.79 10.39 17.11
C ASP A 99 -6.82 10.96 16.14
N GLN A 100 -7.17 12.21 16.34
CA GLN A 100 -8.02 12.97 15.44
C GLN A 100 -7.41 13.04 14.04
N MET A 101 -8.20 12.70 13.02
CA MET A 101 -7.80 12.84 11.63
C MET A 101 -7.62 14.31 11.25
N ARG A 102 -6.51 14.62 10.62
CA ARG A 102 -6.14 15.98 10.20
C ARG A 102 -5.64 16.00 8.79
N LYS A 103 -5.96 17.08 8.08
CA LYS A 103 -5.28 17.40 6.83
C LYS A 103 -3.81 17.72 7.16
N THR A 104 -2.90 16.90 6.67
CA THR A 104 -1.47 16.99 6.93
C THR A 104 -0.72 17.12 5.61
N LYS A 105 0.21 18.06 5.55
CA LYS A 105 1.07 18.24 4.37
C LYS A 105 2.05 17.10 4.22
N VAL A 106 2.20 16.62 2.99
CA VAL A 106 3.21 15.66 2.57
C VAL A 106 4.31 16.44 1.86
N PRO A 107 5.53 16.50 2.42
CA PRO A 107 6.64 17.22 1.82
C PRO A 107 7.08 16.58 0.49
N PRO A 108 7.94 17.25 -0.30
CA PRO A 108 8.62 16.63 -1.42
C PRO A 108 9.29 15.32 -1.00
N ALA A 109 9.17 14.30 -1.85
CA ALA A 109 9.72 12.98 -1.57
C ALA A 109 11.22 13.03 -1.31
N ARG A 110 11.68 12.12 -0.45
CA ARG A 110 13.10 11.96 -0.08
C ARG A 110 13.94 11.73 -1.33
N GLU A 111 15.07 12.43 -1.44
CA GLU A 111 16.05 12.20 -2.49
C GLU A 111 16.46 10.72 -2.55
N GLY A 112 16.62 10.20 -3.76
CA GLY A 112 16.92 8.78 -3.99
C GLY A 112 15.73 7.83 -3.78
N SER A 113 14.53 8.34 -3.49
CA SER A 113 13.31 7.51 -3.49
C SER A 113 12.72 7.36 -4.90
N TRP A 114 11.85 6.37 -5.08
CA TRP A 114 11.11 6.18 -6.33
C TRP A 114 10.34 7.43 -6.75
N GLU A 115 9.66 8.06 -5.82
CA GLU A 115 8.86 9.25 -6.08
C GLU A 115 9.75 10.45 -6.48
N HIS A 116 10.95 10.55 -5.92
CA HIS A 116 11.92 11.57 -6.31
C HIS A 116 12.48 11.31 -7.72
N LEU A 117 12.84 10.06 -8.03
CA LEU A 117 13.33 9.66 -9.36
C LEU A 117 12.28 9.92 -10.44
N LEU A 118 11.03 9.52 -10.18
CA LEU A 118 9.92 9.70 -11.11
C LEU A 118 9.55 11.18 -11.30
N GLN A 119 9.67 12.00 -10.27
CA GLN A 119 9.49 13.45 -10.38
C GLN A 119 10.58 14.08 -11.26
N SER A 120 11.83 13.68 -11.08
CA SER A 120 12.99 14.22 -11.79
C SER A 120 13.03 13.80 -13.27
N SER A 121 12.46 12.66 -13.61
CA SER A 121 12.48 12.09 -14.98
C SER A 121 11.54 12.76 -15.99
N GLY A 122 10.91 13.89 -15.70
CA GLY A 122 10.03 14.55 -16.68
C GLY A 122 9.06 15.59 -16.13
N GLY A 123 9.50 16.39 -15.19
CA GLY A 123 8.75 17.54 -14.69
C GLY A 123 7.52 17.19 -13.85
N ASN A 124 6.69 18.20 -13.57
CA ASN A 124 5.49 18.08 -12.72
C ASN A 124 4.33 17.38 -13.46
N LYS A 125 4.51 16.12 -13.87
CA LYS A 125 3.48 15.35 -14.58
C LYS A 125 3.22 14.03 -13.88
N ASN A 126 1.97 13.62 -13.86
CA ASN A 126 1.60 12.27 -13.47
C ASN A 126 2.13 11.28 -14.52
N LYS A 127 2.46 10.06 -14.08
CA LYS A 127 3.03 9.03 -14.95
C LYS A 127 2.33 7.69 -14.69
N LEU A 128 2.19 6.92 -15.74
CA LEU A 128 1.89 5.50 -15.68
C LEU A 128 3.14 4.74 -16.13
N ILE A 129 3.65 3.89 -15.28
CA ILE A 129 4.78 3.02 -15.54
C ILE A 129 4.26 1.60 -15.67
N LEU A 130 4.61 0.92 -16.76
CA LEU A 130 4.31 -0.50 -16.97
C LEU A 130 5.57 -1.31 -16.75
N SER A 131 5.46 -2.34 -15.94
CA SER A 131 6.60 -3.17 -15.52
C SER A 131 6.91 -4.33 -16.47
N ASP A 132 6.19 -4.46 -17.57
CA ASP A 132 6.44 -5.47 -18.62
C ASP A 132 7.64 -5.11 -19.53
N ASN A 133 8.14 -3.86 -19.46
CA ASN A 133 9.31 -3.43 -20.21
C ASN A 133 10.60 -4.08 -19.66
N PRO A 134 11.31 -4.92 -20.46
CA PRO A 134 12.51 -5.63 -20.02
C PRO A 134 13.66 -4.70 -19.64
N ASP A 135 13.83 -3.57 -20.36
CA ASP A 135 14.90 -2.61 -20.07
C ASP A 135 14.65 -1.91 -18.73
N PHE A 136 13.41 -1.55 -18.46
CA PHE A 136 13.03 -0.99 -17.17
C PHE A 136 13.30 -1.96 -16.01
N ARG A 137 12.94 -3.24 -16.17
CA ARG A 137 13.23 -4.28 -15.17
C ARG A 137 14.72 -4.49 -14.95
N LYS A 138 15.52 -4.44 -16.02
CA LYS A 138 16.97 -4.61 -15.94
C LYS A 138 17.66 -3.45 -15.27
N GLU A 139 17.27 -2.23 -15.62
CA GLU A 139 17.86 -0.98 -15.10
C GLU A 139 17.49 -0.73 -13.63
N PHE A 140 16.24 -1.01 -13.27
CA PHE A 140 15.69 -0.74 -11.94
C PHE A 140 15.51 -2.00 -11.09
N ASN A 141 16.55 -2.82 -11.02
CA ASN A 141 16.57 -4.07 -10.24
C ASN A 141 17.20 -3.90 -8.84
N ASP A 142 17.28 -2.67 -8.33
CA ASP A 142 17.79 -2.37 -7.02
C ASP A 142 16.69 -1.81 -6.10
N TYR A 143 16.94 -1.85 -4.79
CA TYR A 143 16.04 -1.31 -3.80
C TYR A 143 16.15 0.21 -3.71
N TYR A 144 15.05 0.90 -4.01
CA TYR A 144 14.86 2.30 -3.71
C TYR A 144 13.75 2.48 -2.69
N GLY A 145 13.82 3.52 -1.88
CA GLY A 145 12.75 3.82 -0.93
C GLY A 145 11.45 4.16 -1.66
N HIS A 146 10.38 3.42 -1.38
CA HIS A 146 9.03 3.72 -1.86
C HIS A 146 8.19 4.24 -0.70
N ARG A 147 7.61 5.44 -0.87
CA ARG A 147 6.83 6.11 0.18
C ARG A 147 5.58 5.30 0.56
N ALA A 148 5.42 5.05 1.85
CA ALA A 148 4.30 4.34 2.43
C ALA A 148 3.67 5.17 3.55
N ILE A 149 2.65 5.97 3.22
CA ILE A 149 1.89 6.76 4.20
C ILE A 149 0.61 6.00 4.52
N GLY A 150 0.46 5.60 5.78
CA GLY A 150 -0.73 4.94 6.31
C GLY A 150 -1.67 5.91 7.05
N VAL A 151 -2.56 5.33 7.87
CA VAL A 151 -3.53 6.08 8.70
C VAL A 151 -2.86 6.91 9.80
N VAL A 152 -1.63 6.57 10.16
CA VAL A 152 -0.78 7.35 11.06
C VAL A 152 0.35 7.97 10.23
N TYR A 153 0.49 9.29 10.34
CA TYR A 153 1.51 10.02 9.60
C TYR A 153 2.02 11.23 10.37
N ASN A 154 3.34 11.33 10.48
CA ASN A 154 4.02 12.53 11.00
C ASN A 154 5.11 12.97 10.01
N PRO A 155 4.96 14.15 9.37
CA PRO A 155 5.92 14.66 8.38
C PRO A 155 7.35 14.83 8.91
N GLU A 156 7.51 15.04 10.23
CA GLU A 156 8.82 15.23 10.86
C GLU A 156 9.67 13.96 10.81
N TYR A 157 9.03 12.79 10.84
CA TYR A 157 9.70 11.48 10.80
C TYR A 157 9.57 10.78 9.45
N GLU A 158 8.93 11.43 8.46
CA GLU A 158 8.61 10.84 7.18
C GLU A 158 9.84 10.28 6.46
N LYS A 159 10.94 11.04 6.44
CA LYS A 159 12.16 10.63 5.72
C LYS A 159 12.80 9.35 6.27
N SER A 160 12.63 9.05 7.54
CA SER A 160 13.19 7.88 8.20
C SER A 160 12.20 6.73 8.40
N GLY A 161 10.90 7.01 8.48
CA GLY A 161 9.88 6.04 8.88
C GLY A 161 8.88 5.64 7.80
N ASN A 162 8.76 6.41 6.71
CA ASN A 162 7.72 6.18 5.70
C ASN A 162 8.26 5.76 4.33
N TYR A 163 9.43 5.15 4.27
CA TYR A 163 9.98 4.61 3.02
C TYR A 163 10.35 3.14 3.19
N VAL A 164 9.74 2.30 2.36
CA VAL A 164 9.97 0.86 2.30
C VAL A 164 10.93 0.59 1.14
N PRO A 165 12.09 -0.03 1.38
CA PRO A 165 12.95 -0.51 0.30
C PRO A 165 12.17 -1.39 -0.65
N THR A 166 12.16 -1.04 -1.94
CA THR A 166 11.25 -1.64 -2.92
C THR A 166 11.90 -1.70 -4.31
N ILE A 167 11.70 -2.81 -5.00
CA ILE A 167 11.97 -2.96 -6.44
C ILE A 167 10.62 -2.83 -7.16
N ILE A 168 10.25 -1.61 -7.61
CA ILE A 168 8.92 -1.36 -8.20
C ILE A 168 8.59 -2.30 -9.36
N PRO A 169 9.47 -2.55 -10.35
CA PRO A 169 9.15 -3.43 -11.48
C PRO A 169 8.96 -4.90 -11.11
N MET A 170 9.33 -5.31 -9.90
CA MET A 170 9.03 -6.63 -9.34
C MET A 170 7.81 -6.64 -8.43
N ARG A 171 7.46 -5.46 -7.89
CA ARG A 171 6.38 -5.33 -6.92
C ARG A 171 5.01 -5.14 -7.55
N TYR A 172 4.95 -4.49 -8.74
CA TYR A 172 3.73 -4.12 -9.43
C TYR A 172 3.86 -4.37 -10.93
N ASP A 173 2.76 -4.75 -11.58
CA ASP A 173 2.66 -4.80 -13.05
C ASP A 173 2.51 -3.40 -13.64
N ALA A 174 1.84 -2.51 -12.92
CA ALA A 174 1.71 -1.11 -13.28
C ALA A 174 1.87 -0.21 -12.05
N PHE A 175 2.44 0.98 -12.24
CA PHE A 175 2.62 1.95 -11.18
C PHE A 175 2.13 3.33 -11.61
N ILE A 176 1.22 3.90 -10.85
CA ILE A 176 0.64 5.23 -11.08
C ILE A 176 1.35 6.23 -10.16
N PHE A 177 2.14 7.10 -10.76
CA PHE A 177 2.81 8.19 -10.07
C PHE A 177 2.03 9.49 -10.21
N LEU A 178 1.80 10.15 -9.08
CA LEU A 178 1.14 11.45 -8.98
C LEU A 178 2.13 12.51 -8.50
N SER A 179 2.37 13.53 -9.32
CA SER A 179 3.28 14.62 -8.96
C SER A 179 2.78 15.40 -7.73
N GLU A 180 1.48 15.60 -7.64
CA GLU A 180 0.86 16.28 -6.50
C GLU A 180 -0.51 15.66 -6.19
N THR A 181 -0.80 15.49 -4.89
CA THR A 181 -2.07 14.94 -4.40
C THR A 181 -2.75 15.90 -3.45
N THR A 182 -4.07 15.80 -3.37
CA THR A 182 -4.89 16.49 -2.37
C THR A 182 -5.54 15.48 -1.44
N SER A 183 -5.74 15.88 -0.20
CA SER A 183 -6.45 15.05 0.77
C SER A 183 -7.87 14.77 0.30
N LEU A 184 -8.32 13.53 0.46
CA LEU A 184 -9.68 13.11 0.13
C LEU A 184 -10.62 13.46 1.29
N HIS A 185 -11.88 13.72 0.96
CA HIS A 185 -12.95 13.86 1.94
C HIS A 185 -13.76 12.56 2.00
N PRO A 186 -14.07 12.02 3.19
CA PRO A 186 -14.99 10.90 3.32
C PRO A 186 -16.35 11.25 2.72
N LEU A 187 -16.90 10.35 1.88
CA LEU A 187 -18.14 10.60 1.13
C LEU A 187 -19.36 10.83 2.04
N HIS A 188 -19.37 10.27 3.25
CA HIS A 188 -20.52 10.24 4.15
C HIS A 188 -20.26 10.86 5.53
N LEU A 189 -19.09 11.44 5.73
CA LEU A 189 -18.73 12.04 7.01
C LEU A 189 -18.30 13.49 6.80
N LYS A 190 -18.87 14.39 7.58
CA LYS A 190 -18.24 15.69 7.77
C LYS A 190 -16.92 15.41 8.48
N PRO A 191 -15.78 15.90 7.98
CA PRO A 191 -14.48 15.67 8.60
C PRO A 191 -14.34 16.56 9.85
N ASP A 192 -15.12 16.26 10.89
CA ASP A 192 -15.04 16.93 12.17
C ASP A 192 -13.93 16.35 13.07
N GLY A 193 -13.34 15.23 12.64
CA GLY A 193 -12.26 14.56 13.36
C GLY A 193 -12.68 13.93 14.69
N HIS A 194 -13.93 14.04 15.09
CA HIS A 194 -14.45 13.53 16.36
C HIS A 194 -15.28 12.27 16.19
N GLN A 195 -15.85 12.04 15.01
CA GLN A 195 -16.60 10.82 14.73
C GLN A 195 -15.69 9.77 14.09
N MET A 196 -15.61 8.61 14.72
CA MET A 196 -15.02 7.45 14.11
C MET A 196 -15.83 7.08 12.86
N PRO A 197 -15.18 6.89 11.69
CA PRO A 197 -15.86 6.34 10.51
C PRO A 197 -16.55 5.02 10.87
N ALA A 198 -17.69 4.73 10.26
CA ALA A 198 -18.39 3.45 10.46
C ALA A 198 -17.50 2.22 10.18
N THR A 199 -16.44 2.42 9.41
CA THR A 199 -15.42 1.40 9.06
C THR A 199 -14.14 1.50 9.91
N TYR A 200 -14.03 2.45 10.84
CA TYR A 200 -12.86 2.59 11.72
C TYR A 200 -12.96 1.63 12.92
N PRO A 201 -11.87 1.01 13.38
CA PRO A 201 -10.52 0.95 12.81
C PRO A 201 -10.42 -0.01 11.62
N PHE A 202 -11.52 -0.39 11.09
CA PHE A 202 -11.77 -1.46 10.13
C PHE A 202 -11.86 -0.94 8.70
N GLY A 203 -11.67 0.34 8.51
CA GLY A 203 -11.58 1.00 7.21
C GLY A 203 -10.18 0.94 6.61
N PHE A 204 -9.53 -0.17 6.84
CA PHE A 204 -8.21 -0.45 6.27
C PHE A 204 -8.35 -1.05 4.90
#